data_573ede9d8e0aea4922b5a5d7f9760e47
#
_entry.id   573ede9d8e0aea4922b5a5d7f9760e47
#
_cell.length_a   1.000
_cell.length_b   1.000
_cell.length_c   1.000
_cell.angle_alpha   90.00
_cell.angle_beta   90.00
_cell.angle_gamma   90.00
#
_symmetry.space_group_name_H-M   'P 1'
#
loop_
_entity.id
_entity.type
_entity.pdbx_description
1 polymer ?
#
loop_
_entity_poly.entity_id
_entity_poly.type
_entity_poly.pdbx_seq_one_letter_code
_entity_poly.pdbx_strand_id
1 'polypeptide(L)' 'MARSLVISSLLKRRARLAGQIIAQEQQLAKDRVALSALDATLRLIDPANQAA' A
#
# COMPACT_ATOMS: atom_id res chain seq x y z
N MET A 1 -29.38 4.07 24.57
CA MET A 1 -29.86 4.48 23.37
C MET A 1 -29.25 3.74 22.21
N ALA A 2 -30.05 2.84 21.66
CA ALA A 2 -29.60 1.93 20.58
C ALA A 2 -29.08 2.68 19.35
N ARG A 3 -29.69 3.79 19.01
CA ARG A 3 -29.31 4.60 17.84
C ARG A 3 -27.88 5.16 17.99
N SER A 4 -27.54 5.61 19.19
CA SER A 4 -26.21 6.15 19.48
C SER A 4 -25.13 5.08 19.40
N LEU A 5 -25.44 3.86 19.87
CA LEU A 5 -24.53 2.73 19.79
C LEU A 5 -24.26 2.30 18.35
N VAL A 6 -25.30 2.31 17.51
CA VAL A 6 -25.17 1.94 16.10
C VAL A 6 -24.27 2.95 15.38
N ILE A 7 -24.49 4.24 15.59
CA ILE A 7 -23.69 5.30 14.97
C ILE A 7 -22.23 5.18 15.43
N SER A 8 -22.01 4.96 16.72
CA SER A 8 -20.66 4.80 17.28
C SER A 8 -19.94 3.61 16.66
N SER A 9 -20.63 2.47 16.49
CA SER A 9 -20.06 1.29 15.87
C SER A 9 -19.67 1.53 14.42
N LEU A 10 -20.53 2.23 13.68
CA LEU A 10 -20.26 2.56 12.27
C LEU A 10 -19.06 3.50 12.12
N LEU A 11 -18.95 4.48 13.00
CA LEU A 11 -17.81 5.40 12.98
C LEU A 11 -16.50 4.69 13.29
N LYS A 12 -16.50 3.76 14.26
CA LYS A 12 -15.33 2.96 14.57
C LYS A 12 -14.93 2.07 13.39
N ARG A 13 -15.89 1.46 12.75
CA ARG A 13 -15.64 0.62 11.58
C ARG A 13 -15.06 1.43 10.43
N ARG A 14 -15.61 2.61 10.19
CA ARG A 14 -15.11 3.53 9.16
C ARG A 14 -13.66 3.93 9.45
N ALA A 15 -13.37 4.30 10.70
CA ALA A 15 -12.01 4.69 11.09
C ALA A 15 -11.02 3.54 10.88
N ARG A 16 -11.43 2.32 11.21
CA ARG A 16 -10.58 1.14 11.03
C ARG A 16 -10.30 0.88 9.55
N LEU A 17 -11.32 0.96 8.70
CA LEU A 17 -11.17 0.77 7.26
C LEU A 17 -10.30 1.86 6.65
N ALA A 18 -10.50 3.11 7.04
CA ALA A 18 -9.66 4.22 6.57
C ALA A 18 -8.20 4.01 6.96
N GLY A 19 -7.94 3.55 8.18
CA GLY A 19 -6.60 3.23 8.64
C GLY A 19 -5.96 2.11 7.84
N GLN A 20 -6.72 1.06 7.51
CA GLN A 20 -6.23 -0.04 6.68
C GLN A 20 -5.87 0.41 5.28
N ILE A 21 -6.68 1.28 4.69
CA ILE A 21 -6.41 1.81 3.34
C ILE A 21 -5.11 2.60 3.34
N ILE A 22 -4.92 3.48 4.32
CA ILE A 22 -3.69 4.26 4.46
C ILE A 22 -2.48 3.34 4.60
N ALA A 23 -2.58 2.31 5.46
CA ALA A 23 -1.49 1.37 5.67
C ALA A 23 -1.16 0.60 4.38
N GLN A 24 -2.16 0.19 3.62
CA GLN A 24 -1.97 -0.51 2.36
C GLN A 24 -1.33 0.39 1.30
N GLU A 25 -1.75 1.66 1.24
CA GLU A 25 -1.17 2.62 0.31
C GLU A 25 0.31 2.87 0.63
N GLN A 26 0.65 2.98 1.91
CA GLN A 26 2.05 3.14 2.34
C GLN A 26 2.88 1.92 1.98
N GLN A 27 2.34 0.72 2.17
CA GLN A 27 3.02 -0.51 1.82
C GLN A 27 3.23 -0.61 0.31
N LEU A 28 2.23 -0.25 -0.47
CA LEU A 28 2.32 -0.24 -1.93
C LEU A 28 3.39 0.74 -2.41
N ALA A 29 3.47 1.93 -1.81
CA ALA A 29 4.50 2.91 -2.14
C ALA A 29 5.90 2.36 -1.88
N LYS A 30 6.10 1.67 -0.75
CA LYS A 30 7.38 1.02 -0.43
C LYS A 30 7.71 -0.08 -1.42
N ASP A 31 6.72 -0.87 -1.80
CA ASP A 31 6.90 -1.96 -2.75
C ASP A 31 7.27 -1.43 -4.14
N ARG A 32 6.68 -0.33 -4.56
CA ARG A 32 7.02 0.32 -5.83
C ARG A 32 8.46 0.83 -5.84
N VAL A 33 8.90 1.41 -4.74
CA VAL A 33 10.30 1.87 -4.60
C VAL A 33 11.25 0.67 -4.65
N ALA A 34 10.93 -0.40 -3.95
CA ALA A 34 11.73 -1.62 -3.94
C ALA A 34 11.82 -2.23 -5.33
N LEU A 35 10.71 -2.29 -6.06
CA LEU A 35 10.67 -2.82 -7.42
C LEU A 35 11.52 -1.97 -8.36
N SER A 36 11.41 -0.65 -8.27
CA SER A 36 12.20 0.28 -9.06
C SER A 36 13.70 0.10 -8.80
N ALA A 37 14.08 -0.09 -7.55
CA ALA A 37 15.47 -0.34 -7.18
C ALA A 37 15.99 -1.66 -7.75
N LEU A 38 15.16 -2.71 -7.71
CA LEU A 38 15.51 -4.00 -8.31
C LEU A 38 15.68 -3.90 -9.82
N ASP A 39 14.78 -3.20 -10.48
CA ASP A 39 14.86 -2.99 -11.93
C ASP A 39 16.15 -2.27 -12.31
N ALA A 40 16.50 -1.22 -11.57
CA ALA A 40 17.73 -0.47 -11.81
C ALA A 40 18.96 -1.38 -11.60
N THR A 41 18.95 -2.21 -10.57
CA THR A 41 20.04 -3.15 -10.31
C THR A 41 20.17 -4.18 -11.43
N LEU A 42 19.06 -4.73 -11.88
CA LEU A 42 19.06 -5.70 -12.99
C LEU A 42 19.60 -5.11 -14.28
N ARG A 43 19.28 -3.86 -14.57
CA ARG A 43 19.83 -3.16 -15.76
C ARG A 43 21.33 -3.00 -15.68
N LEU A 44 21.88 -2.78 -14.48
CA LEU A 44 23.32 -2.67 -14.29
C LEU A 44 24.03 -4.00 -14.45
N ILE A 45 23.39 -5.09 -13.98
CA ILE A 45 23.99 -6.43 -14.01
C ILE A 45 23.89 -7.03 -15.42
N ASP A 46 22.78 -6.88 -16.08
CA ASP A 46 22.53 -7.52 -17.39
C ASP A 46 21.79 -6.57 -18.35
N PRO A 47 22.49 -5.52 -18.83
CA PRO A 47 21.88 -4.57 -19.76
C PRO A 47 21.52 -5.20 -21.10
N ALA A 48 22.24 -6.21 -21.55
CA ALA A 48 21.95 -6.91 -22.80
C ALA A 48 20.59 -7.62 -22.75
N ASN A 49 20.25 -8.19 -21.62
CA ASN A 49 18.96 -8.84 -21.43
C ASN A 49 17.82 -7.83 -21.43
N GLN A 50 18.08 -6.62 -20.94
CA GLN A 50 17.10 -5.54 -20.93
C GLN A 50 16.90 -4.95 -22.34
N ALA A 51 17.91 -4.98 -23.17
CA ALA A 51 17.86 -4.45 -24.54
C ALA A 51 17.01 -5.32 -25.46
N ALA A 52 16.87 -6.58 -25.14
CA ALA A 52 16.03 -7.49 -25.89
C ALA A 52 14.55 -7.23 -25.68
#